data_b61fe071400fbb94590698f2e47a42e4
#
_entry.id   b61fe071400fbb94590698f2e47a42e4
#
_cell.length_a   1.000
_cell.length_b   1.000
_cell.length_c   1.000
_cell.angle_alpha   90.00
_cell.angle_beta   90.00
_cell.angle_gamma   90.00
#
_symmetry.space_group_name_H-M   'P 1'
#
loop_
_entity.id
_entity.type
_entity.pdbx_description
1 polymer ?
#
loop_
_entity_poly.entity_id
_entity_poly.type
_entity_poly.pdbx_seq_one_letter_code
_entity_poly.pdbx_strand_id
1 'polypeptide(L)'
;MNFNYNSKSLIAFVFMMMLIAILFNQVIFSDKSFGSPDTLSPKAVGIALNDASELSGEFPLWQPWIFSGMPSAEAFSHISKLYFPEHLFKLFMLPGMMIQMFHLLFAGMGCFLLLRHFKINYLSSILGSVGFMLTPYMTVMVVHGHGSQMMTAAYIPWIFWFTIRLWEKPSLLDTGLLALLMGFQLQRAH
;
A
#
# COMPACT_ATOMS: atom_id res chain seq x y z
N MET A 1 -25.82 17.07 10.64
CA MET A 1 -24.79 17.60 9.73
C MET A 1 -24.94 16.88 8.40
N ASN A 2 -25.81 17.43 7.51
CA ASN A 2 -26.34 16.71 6.36
C ASN A 2 -25.37 16.74 5.15
N PHE A 3 -25.05 15.70 4.73
CA PHE A 3 -24.75 14.91 3.55
C PHE A 3 -24.58 15.62 2.17
N ASN A 4 -23.69 16.59 2.11
CA ASN A 4 -22.93 16.85 0.88
C ASN A 4 -21.53 16.21 0.95
N TYR A 5 -21.30 15.37 1.96
CA TYR A 5 -20.02 14.72 2.21
C TYR A 5 -19.76 13.61 1.17
N ASN A 6 -20.78 12.85 0.80
CA ASN A 6 -20.63 11.72 -0.12
C ASN A 6 -20.28 12.15 -1.55
N SER A 7 -20.97 13.14 -2.11
CA SER A 7 -20.70 13.59 -3.48
C SER A 7 -19.31 14.26 -3.60
N LYS A 8 -18.91 15.06 -2.62
CA LYS A 8 -17.60 15.71 -2.60
C LYS A 8 -16.48 14.70 -2.41
N SER A 9 -16.66 13.68 -1.56
CA SER A 9 -15.69 12.61 -1.40
C SER A 9 -15.57 11.74 -2.66
N LEU A 10 -16.67 11.48 -3.32
CA LEU A 10 -16.67 10.76 -4.60
C LEU A 10 -15.94 11.55 -5.70
N ILE A 11 -16.16 12.86 -5.79
CA ILE A 11 -15.44 13.71 -6.75
C ILE A 11 -13.93 13.70 -6.45
N ALA A 12 -13.54 13.81 -5.19
CA ALA A 12 -12.13 13.73 -4.80
C ALA A 12 -11.52 12.37 -5.15
N PHE A 13 -12.23 11.28 -4.90
CA PHE A 13 -11.81 9.92 -5.27
C PHE A 13 -11.61 9.79 -6.78
N VAL A 14 -12.60 10.17 -7.59
CA VAL A 14 -12.53 10.11 -9.06
C VAL A 14 -11.39 10.98 -9.59
N PHE A 15 -11.21 12.17 -9.04
CA PHE A 15 -10.12 13.07 -9.42
C PHE A 15 -8.75 12.43 -9.15
N MET A 16 -8.52 11.88 -7.95
CA MET A 16 -7.26 11.22 -7.61
C MET A 16 -7.03 9.96 -8.44
N MET A 17 -8.07 9.18 -8.70
CA MET A 17 -8.02 8.00 -9.56
C MET A 17 -7.62 8.39 -11.01
N MET A 18 -8.23 9.43 -11.57
CA MET A 18 -7.85 9.94 -12.89
C MET A 18 -6.40 10.43 -12.92
N LEU A 19 -5.95 11.11 -11.87
CA LEU A 19 -4.58 11.59 -11.77
C LEU A 19 -3.58 10.42 -11.77
N ILE A 20 -3.83 9.38 -10.98
CA ILE A 20 -3.03 8.15 -10.99
C ILE A 20 -3.06 7.49 -12.38
N ALA A 21 -4.23 7.38 -13.00
CA ALA A 21 -4.38 6.78 -14.32
C ALA A 21 -3.60 7.55 -15.41
N ILE A 22 -3.53 8.86 -15.33
CA ILE A 22 -2.76 9.69 -16.25
C ILE A 22 -1.26 9.53 -15.99
N LEU A 23 -0.82 9.65 -14.74
CA LEU A 23 0.61 9.62 -14.39
C LEU A 23 1.24 8.23 -14.59
N PHE A 24 0.49 7.18 -14.29
CA PHE A 24 0.96 5.79 -14.38
C PHE A 24 0.30 5.00 -15.53
N ASN A 25 -0.13 5.71 -16.59
CA ASN A 25 -0.87 5.09 -17.71
C ASN A 25 -0.14 3.90 -18.33
N GLN A 26 1.17 3.97 -18.48
CA GLN A 26 1.95 2.89 -19.09
C GLN A 26 1.98 1.62 -18.22
N VAL A 27 1.88 1.76 -16.89
CA VAL A 27 1.87 0.64 -15.97
C VAL A 27 0.46 0.08 -15.80
N ILE A 28 -0.55 0.95 -15.87
CA ILE A 28 -1.95 0.56 -15.66
C ILE A 28 -2.55 -0.07 -16.91
N PHE A 29 -2.26 0.47 -18.11
CA PHE A 29 -2.90 0.08 -19.37
C PHE A 29 -1.98 -0.70 -20.32
N SER A 30 -0.80 -1.10 -19.86
CA SER A 30 0.09 -1.98 -20.63
C SER A 30 0.80 -2.96 -19.67
N ASP A 31 1.41 -4.00 -20.22
CA ASP A 31 2.15 -5.01 -19.44
C ASP A 31 3.53 -4.53 -18.95
N LYS A 32 3.76 -3.21 -18.94
CA LYS A 32 5.02 -2.63 -18.46
C LYS A 32 5.05 -2.57 -16.94
N SER A 33 6.24 -2.80 -16.40
CA SER A 33 6.53 -2.63 -14.96
C SER A 33 7.80 -1.80 -14.80
N PHE A 34 8.00 -1.23 -13.62
CA PHE A 34 9.26 -0.56 -13.31
C PHE A 34 10.39 -1.58 -13.17
N GLY A 35 11.48 -1.37 -13.91
CA GLY A 35 12.64 -2.26 -13.97
C GLY A 35 13.82 -1.72 -13.17
N SER A 36 13.68 -1.59 -11.84
CA SER A 36 14.81 -1.20 -10.99
C SER A 36 15.59 -2.43 -10.53
N PRO A 37 16.88 -2.27 -10.16
CA PRO A 37 17.66 -3.34 -9.54
C PRO A 37 16.97 -3.94 -8.32
N ASP A 38 16.36 -3.10 -7.48
CA ASP A 38 15.66 -3.51 -6.26
C ASP A 38 14.33 -4.22 -6.53
N THR A 39 13.84 -4.20 -7.77
CA THR A 39 12.73 -5.03 -8.23
C THR A 39 13.21 -6.40 -8.73
N LEU A 40 14.39 -6.46 -9.33
CA LEU A 40 14.91 -7.67 -9.97
C LEU A 40 15.62 -8.60 -8.99
N SER A 41 16.41 -8.04 -8.07
CA SER A 41 17.17 -8.80 -7.06
C SER A 41 16.27 -9.70 -6.20
N PRO A 42 15.14 -9.22 -5.62
CA PRO A 42 14.24 -10.07 -4.86
C PRO A 42 13.60 -11.21 -5.67
N LYS A 43 13.41 -11.01 -6.98
CA LYS A 43 12.87 -12.08 -7.85
C LYS A 43 13.84 -13.25 -7.96
N ALA A 44 15.15 -12.96 -8.13
CA ALA A 44 16.17 -14.00 -8.20
C ALA A 44 16.26 -14.79 -6.88
N VAL A 45 16.20 -14.10 -5.74
CA VAL A 45 16.18 -14.74 -4.42
C VAL A 45 14.92 -15.56 -4.22
N GLY A 46 13.75 -15.04 -4.63
CA GLY A 46 12.49 -15.77 -4.58
C GLY A 46 12.53 -17.07 -5.38
N ILE A 47 13.15 -17.08 -6.55
CA ILE A 47 13.36 -18.30 -7.36
C ILE A 47 14.23 -19.29 -6.59
N ALA A 48 15.39 -18.86 -6.08
CA ALA A 48 16.29 -19.73 -5.33
C ALA A 48 15.64 -20.32 -4.06
N LEU A 49 14.81 -19.57 -3.35
CA LEU A 49 14.04 -20.05 -2.20
C LEU A 49 12.95 -21.05 -2.60
N ASN A 50 12.28 -20.83 -3.74
CA ASN A 50 11.29 -21.78 -4.24
C ASN A 50 11.95 -23.10 -4.68
N ASP A 51 13.06 -23.04 -5.40
CA ASP A 51 13.82 -24.22 -5.81
C ASP A 51 14.30 -25.01 -4.58
N ALA A 52 14.83 -24.32 -3.56
CA ALA A 52 15.23 -24.97 -2.31
C ALA A 52 14.04 -25.57 -1.56
N SER A 53 12.88 -24.93 -1.61
CA SER A 53 11.64 -25.46 -1.01
C SER A 53 11.14 -26.71 -1.73
N GLU A 54 11.22 -26.74 -3.06
CA GLU A 54 10.82 -27.91 -3.85
C GLU A 54 11.74 -29.10 -3.59
N LEU A 55 13.05 -28.87 -3.42
CA LEU A 55 14.03 -29.91 -3.14
C LEU A 55 13.92 -30.49 -1.73
N SER A 56 13.63 -29.65 -0.73
CA SER A 56 13.58 -30.06 0.68
C SER A 56 12.20 -30.47 1.17
N GLY A 57 11.14 -30.11 0.44
CA GLY A 57 9.76 -30.26 0.86
C GLY A 57 9.30 -29.23 1.91
N GLU A 58 10.18 -28.36 2.36
CA GLU A 58 9.92 -27.33 3.37
C GLU A 58 10.39 -25.97 2.89
N PHE A 59 9.70 -24.89 3.31
CA PHE A 59 10.14 -23.54 2.99
C PHE A 59 11.41 -23.19 3.80
N PRO A 60 12.53 -22.80 3.15
CA PRO A 60 13.75 -22.47 3.86
C PRO A 60 13.57 -21.17 4.66
N LEU A 61 13.75 -21.27 5.98
CA LEU A 61 13.64 -20.13 6.90
C LEU A 61 14.89 -19.23 6.92
N TRP A 62 15.99 -19.69 6.32
CA TRP A 62 17.25 -18.99 6.26
C TRP A 62 17.78 -18.96 4.83
N GLN A 63 18.21 -17.77 4.36
CA GLN A 63 18.88 -17.58 3.09
C GLN A 63 20.35 -17.21 3.31
N PRO A 64 21.29 -18.03 2.88
CA PRO A 64 22.72 -17.78 3.14
C PRO A 64 23.38 -16.85 2.13
N TRP A 65 22.70 -16.52 1.03
CA TRP A 65 23.30 -15.86 -0.14
C TRP A 65 23.40 -14.34 -0.03
N ILE A 66 22.67 -13.71 0.89
CA ILE A 66 22.60 -12.25 1.04
C ILE A 66 23.07 -11.87 2.45
N PHE A 67 23.90 -10.83 2.53
CA PHE A 67 24.40 -10.26 3.80
C PHE A 67 25.03 -11.28 4.75
N SER A 68 25.72 -12.30 4.20
CA SER A 68 26.28 -13.42 4.97
C SER A 68 25.23 -14.29 5.67
N GLY A 69 23.99 -14.19 5.25
CA GLY A 69 22.85 -14.94 5.74
C GLY A 69 21.85 -14.08 6.50
N MET A 70 20.55 -14.28 6.18
CA MET A 70 19.45 -13.61 6.83
C MET A 70 18.19 -14.48 6.86
N PRO A 71 17.22 -14.19 7.76
CA PRO A 71 15.92 -14.84 7.73
C PRO A 71 15.19 -14.61 6.40
N SER A 72 14.71 -15.66 5.77
CA SER A 72 13.97 -15.56 4.50
C SER A 72 12.57 -15.00 4.66
N ALA A 73 12.03 -15.03 5.88
CA ALA A 73 10.70 -14.53 6.18
C ALA A 73 10.57 -13.00 6.16
N GLU A 74 11.67 -12.26 6.37
CA GLU A 74 11.62 -10.81 6.56
C GLU A 74 11.83 -10.01 5.28
N ALA A 75 12.77 -10.39 4.43
CA ALA A 75 13.20 -9.49 3.36
C ALA A 75 12.53 -9.72 2.00
N PHE A 76 12.18 -10.94 1.61
CA PHE A 76 11.91 -11.17 0.18
C PHE A 76 10.68 -12.01 -0.13
N SER A 77 9.95 -12.58 0.83
CA SER A 77 9.02 -13.57 0.35
C SER A 77 7.80 -13.94 1.18
N HIS A 78 7.94 -14.14 2.47
CA HIS A 78 6.93 -14.94 3.15
C HIS A 78 5.79 -14.09 3.73
N ILE A 79 6.11 -12.93 4.27
CA ILE A 79 5.11 -12.04 4.88
C ILE A 79 4.17 -11.44 3.83
N SER A 80 4.64 -11.24 2.59
CA SER A 80 3.78 -10.78 1.50
C SER A 80 2.68 -11.77 1.14
N LYS A 81 2.92 -13.07 1.33
CA LYS A 81 1.90 -14.12 1.12
C LYS A 81 0.80 -14.07 2.18
N LEU A 82 1.06 -13.52 3.36
CA LEU A 82 0.09 -13.35 4.44
C LEU A 82 -0.70 -12.04 4.32
N TYR A 83 -0.31 -11.15 3.43
CA TYR A 83 -0.98 -9.88 3.24
C TYR A 83 -2.33 -10.07 2.54
N PHE A 84 -3.39 -10.09 3.34
CA PHE A 84 -4.74 -10.42 2.87
C PHE A 84 -5.22 -9.58 1.68
N PRO A 85 -5.01 -8.25 1.63
CA PRO A 85 -5.42 -7.45 0.47
C PRO A 85 -4.82 -7.92 -0.86
N GLU A 86 -3.59 -8.47 -0.86
CA GLU A 86 -2.98 -9.00 -2.09
C GLU A 86 -3.75 -10.20 -2.65
N HIS A 87 -4.31 -11.05 -1.79
CA HIS A 87 -5.11 -12.18 -2.24
C HIS A 87 -6.41 -11.75 -2.93
N LEU A 88 -7.02 -10.65 -2.49
CA LEU A 88 -8.19 -10.08 -3.18
C LEU A 88 -7.82 -9.62 -4.60
N PHE A 89 -6.68 -8.94 -4.77
CA PHE A 89 -6.21 -8.52 -6.09
C PHE A 89 -5.91 -9.72 -6.99
N LYS A 90 -5.31 -10.78 -6.46
CA LYS A 90 -5.08 -12.03 -7.19
C LYS A 90 -6.38 -12.71 -7.61
N LEU A 91 -7.39 -12.70 -6.75
CA LEU A 91 -8.72 -13.27 -7.04
C LEU A 91 -9.37 -12.58 -8.25
N PHE A 92 -9.18 -11.26 -8.39
CA PHE A 92 -9.67 -10.49 -9.54
C PHE A 92 -8.71 -10.48 -10.73
N MET A 93 -7.64 -11.30 -10.72
CA MET A 93 -6.62 -11.38 -11.77
C MET A 93 -6.00 -10.02 -12.14
N LEU A 94 -5.93 -9.10 -11.20
CA LEU A 94 -5.36 -7.78 -11.44
C LEU A 94 -3.82 -7.85 -11.51
N PRO A 95 -3.19 -7.09 -12.42
CA PRO A 95 -1.73 -7.00 -12.49
C PRO A 95 -1.11 -6.62 -11.15
N GLY A 96 0.06 -7.19 -10.83
CA GLY A 96 0.72 -6.96 -9.53
C GLY A 96 1.03 -5.49 -9.21
N MET A 97 1.20 -4.65 -10.23
CA MET A 97 1.37 -3.21 -10.04
C MET A 97 0.08 -2.49 -9.62
N MET A 98 -1.09 -3.04 -9.92
CA MET A 98 -2.38 -2.43 -9.57
C MET A 98 -2.57 -2.34 -8.05
N ILE A 99 -2.02 -3.27 -7.28
CA ILE A 99 -2.09 -3.19 -5.82
C ILE A 99 -1.33 -1.95 -5.30
N GLN A 100 -0.21 -1.59 -5.93
CA GLN A 100 0.54 -0.39 -5.55
C GLN A 100 -0.22 0.90 -5.95
N MET A 101 -0.80 0.94 -7.14
CA MET A 101 -1.64 2.05 -7.58
C MET A 101 -2.86 2.24 -6.68
N PHE A 102 -3.48 1.15 -6.25
CA PHE A 102 -4.55 1.18 -5.28
C PHE A 102 -4.09 1.77 -3.93
N HIS A 103 -2.90 1.40 -3.45
CA HIS A 103 -2.39 1.95 -2.18
C HIS A 103 -2.03 3.43 -2.28
N LEU A 104 -1.58 3.93 -3.44
CA LEU A 104 -1.44 5.37 -3.65
C LEU A 104 -2.80 6.08 -3.53
N LEU A 105 -3.83 5.57 -4.19
CA LEU A 105 -5.18 6.11 -4.08
C LEU A 105 -5.72 6.01 -2.65
N PHE A 106 -5.49 4.90 -1.99
CA PHE A 106 -5.85 4.67 -0.59
C PHE A 106 -5.17 5.69 0.33
N ALA A 107 -3.88 5.96 0.15
CA ALA A 107 -3.14 6.99 0.87
C ALA A 107 -3.75 8.39 0.69
N GLY A 108 -4.06 8.76 -0.55
CA GLY A 108 -4.70 10.05 -0.87
C GLY A 108 -6.06 10.19 -0.22
N MET A 109 -6.89 9.16 -0.30
CA MET A 109 -8.23 9.17 0.31
C MET A 109 -8.19 9.25 1.84
N GLY A 110 -7.26 8.51 2.47
CA GLY A 110 -7.07 8.60 3.92
C GLY A 110 -6.66 10.00 4.36
N CYS A 111 -5.71 10.60 3.64
CA CYS A 111 -5.28 11.98 3.88
C CYS A 111 -6.44 12.98 3.67
N PHE A 112 -7.23 12.80 2.61
CA PHE A 112 -8.40 13.64 2.35
C PHE A 112 -9.42 13.58 3.51
N LEU A 113 -9.78 12.38 3.94
CA LEU A 113 -10.75 12.21 5.03
C LEU A 113 -10.22 12.76 6.35
N LEU A 114 -8.94 12.57 6.65
CA LEU A 114 -8.27 13.14 7.81
C LEU A 114 -8.32 14.67 7.79
N LEU A 115 -7.94 15.31 6.69
CA LEU A 115 -7.97 16.77 6.54
C LEU A 115 -9.42 17.32 6.63
N ARG A 116 -10.38 16.60 6.05
CA ARG A 116 -11.80 16.94 6.16
C ARG A 116 -12.33 16.80 7.59
N HIS A 117 -11.83 15.83 8.34
CA HIS A 117 -12.14 15.67 9.76
C HIS A 117 -11.70 16.90 10.57
N PHE A 118 -10.51 17.44 10.28
CA PHE A 118 -10.02 18.70 10.84
C PHE A 118 -10.70 19.96 10.29
N LYS A 119 -11.79 19.81 9.53
CA LYS A 119 -12.57 20.92 8.93
C LYS A 119 -11.76 21.79 7.95
N ILE A 120 -10.63 21.29 7.44
CA ILE A 120 -9.90 21.96 6.36
C ILE A 120 -10.82 22.08 5.15
N ASN A 121 -10.78 23.20 4.43
CA ASN A 121 -11.63 23.42 3.27
C ASN A 121 -11.40 22.36 2.18
N TYR A 122 -12.38 22.22 1.28
CA TYR A 122 -12.39 21.13 0.30
C TYR A 122 -11.18 21.16 -0.64
N LEU A 123 -10.84 22.33 -1.19
CA LEU A 123 -9.74 22.48 -2.13
C LEU A 123 -8.39 22.20 -1.48
N SER A 124 -8.15 22.77 -0.30
CA SER A 124 -6.91 22.51 0.47
C SER A 124 -6.79 21.02 0.87
N SER A 125 -7.92 20.38 1.17
CA SER A 125 -7.91 18.93 1.46
C SER A 125 -7.52 18.10 0.24
N ILE A 126 -8.00 18.46 -0.96
CA ILE A 126 -7.58 17.80 -2.20
C ILE A 126 -6.09 18.03 -2.45
N LEU A 127 -5.62 19.28 -2.37
CA LEU A 127 -4.22 19.62 -2.61
C LEU A 127 -3.28 18.89 -1.64
N GLY A 128 -3.61 18.90 -0.33
CA GLY A 128 -2.84 18.17 0.67
C GLY A 128 -2.83 16.67 0.42
N SER A 129 -3.95 16.10 0.01
CA SER A 129 -4.08 14.67 -0.27
C SER A 129 -3.31 14.25 -1.51
N VAL A 130 -3.36 15.03 -2.59
CA VAL A 130 -2.55 14.81 -3.79
C VAL A 130 -1.07 15.00 -3.45
N GLY A 131 -0.71 16.02 -2.68
CA GLY A 131 0.64 16.24 -2.20
C GLY A 131 1.18 15.06 -1.39
N PHE A 132 0.38 14.47 -0.50
CA PHE A 132 0.77 13.27 0.25
C PHE A 132 0.89 12.04 -0.65
N MET A 133 -0.12 11.79 -1.47
CA MET A 133 -0.20 10.63 -2.38
C MET A 133 0.97 10.59 -3.37
N LEU A 134 1.39 11.74 -3.88
CA LEU A 134 2.43 11.89 -4.90
C LEU A 134 3.73 12.48 -4.34
N THR A 135 3.96 12.41 -3.03
CA THR A 135 5.26 12.82 -2.48
C THR A 135 6.39 12.08 -3.16
N PRO A 136 7.59 12.67 -3.27
CA PRO A 136 8.77 11.98 -3.79
C PRO A 136 9.01 10.64 -3.11
N TYR A 137 8.80 10.55 -1.80
CA TYR A 137 8.90 9.29 -1.08
C TYR A 137 7.96 8.22 -1.66
N MET A 138 6.67 8.50 -1.79
CA MET A 138 5.68 7.54 -2.29
C MET A 138 5.99 7.10 -3.72
N THR A 139 6.29 8.05 -4.60
CA THR A 139 6.54 7.78 -6.02
C THR A 139 7.87 7.08 -6.26
N VAL A 140 8.93 7.51 -5.58
CA VAL A 140 10.26 6.90 -5.67
C VAL A 140 10.24 5.46 -5.17
N MET A 141 9.57 5.18 -4.04
CA MET A 141 9.45 3.81 -3.52
C MET A 141 8.75 2.88 -4.51
N VAL A 142 7.72 3.34 -5.24
CA VAL A 142 7.09 2.56 -6.30
C VAL A 142 8.06 2.26 -7.44
N VAL A 143 8.74 3.30 -7.94
CA VAL A 143 9.62 3.21 -9.12
C VAL A 143 10.87 2.35 -8.84
N HIS A 144 11.43 2.44 -7.65
CA HIS A 144 12.68 1.76 -7.28
C HIS A 144 12.50 0.38 -6.66
N GLY A 145 11.28 -0.17 -6.64
CA GLY A 145 11.04 -1.54 -6.18
C GLY A 145 10.75 -1.69 -4.69
N HIS A 146 10.66 -0.59 -3.95
CA HIS A 146 10.29 -0.56 -2.53
C HIS A 146 8.78 -0.37 -2.32
N GLY A 147 7.96 -1.00 -3.17
CA GLY A 147 6.51 -0.89 -3.12
C GLY A 147 5.90 -1.30 -1.78
N SER A 148 6.51 -2.22 -1.03
CA SER A 148 6.09 -2.60 0.33
C SER A 148 6.16 -1.42 1.29
N GLN A 149 7.23 -0.64 1.26
CA GLN A 149 7.38 0.56 2.10
C GLN A 149 6.33 1.62 1.77
N MET A 150 6.08 1.88 0.48
CA MET A 150 5.02 2.78 0.04
C MET A 150 3.65 2.30 0.52
N MET A 151 3.34 1.01 0.36
CA MET A 151 2.07 0.43 0.81
C MET A 151 1.91 0.54 2.34
N THR A 152 2.98 0.32 3.11
CA THR A 152 2.97 0.53 4.56
C THR A 152 2.68 1.98 4.93
N ALA A 153 3.31 2.93 4.23
CA ALA A 153 3.08 4.36 4.44
C ALA A 153 1.65 4.80 4.08
N ALA A 154 1.01 4.11 3.14
CA ALA A 154 -0.36 4.43 2.71
C ALA A 154 -1.42 4.25 3.84
N TYR A 155 -1.12 3.43 4.85
CA TYR A 155 -1.99 3.25 6.02
C TYR A 155 -1.92 4.39 7.03
N ILE A 156 -0.83 5.17 7.04
CA ILE A 156 -0.58 6.22 8.06
C ILE A 156 -1.77 7.17 8.22
N PRO A 157 -2.30 7.84 7.19
CA PRO A 157 -3.38 8.79 7.38
C PRO A 157 -4.68 8.15 7.87
N TRP A 158 -4.95 6.90 7.51
CA TRP A 158 -6.12 6.16 7.99
C TRP A 158 -6.01 5.81 9.48
N ILE A 159 -4.86 5.28 9.89
CA ILE A 159 -4.59 4.94 11.29
C ILE A 159 -4.70 6.20 12.14
N PHE A 160 -4.10 7.30 11.68
CA PHE A 160 -4.18 8.57 12.38
C PHE A 160 -5.61 9.09 12.50
N TRP A 161 -6.39 8.99 11.42
CA TRP A 161 -7.79 9.40 11.40
C TRP A 161 -8.66 8.58 12.36
N PHE A 162 -8.56 7.25 12.35
CA PHE A 162 -9.31 6.40 13.27
C PHE A 162 -8.87 6.57 14.72
N THR A 163 -7.59 6.80 14.97
CA THR A 163 -7.08 7.10 16.33
C THR A 163 -7.71 8.37 16.88
N ILE A 164 -7.79 9.45 16.09
CA ILE A 164 -8.43 10.70 16.50
C ILE A 164 -9.93 10.49 16.75
N ARG A 165 -10.61 9.79 15.87
CA ARG A 165 -12.05 9.49 16.03
C ARG A 165 -12.33 8.73 17.32
N LEU A 166 -11.48 7.75 17.65
CA LEU A 166 -11.59 6.99 18.91
C LEU A 166 -11.33 7.87 20.12
N TRP A 167 -10.38 8.80 20.03
CA TRP A 167 -10.12 9.75 21.08
C TRP A 167 -11.31 10.69 21.32
N GLU A 168 -11.95 11.16 20.27
CA GLU A 168 -13.13 12.03 20.36
C GLU A 168 -14.39 11.28 20.79
N LYS A 169 -14.60 10.08 20.27
CA LYS A 169 -15.78 9.26 20.56
C LYS A 169 -15.45 7.77 20.41
N PRO A 170 -15.30 7.03 21.53
CA PRO A 170 -15.08 5.59 21.51
C PRO A 170 -16.19 4.86 20.75
N SER A 171 -15.80 3.93 19.87
CA SER A 171 -16.69 3.12 19.04
C SER A 171 -16.04 1.75 18.75
N LEU A 172 -16.80 0.67 18.96
CA LEU A 172 -16.33 -0.70 18.66
C LEU A 172 -15.99 -0.86 17.18
N LEU A 173 -16.75 -0.22 16.28
CA LEU A 173 -16.49 -0.25 14.85
C LEU A 173 -15.14 0.42 14.53
N ASP A 174 -14.89 1.62 15.04
CA ASP A 174 -13.64 2.34 14.79
C ASP A 174 -12.45 1.61 15.44
N THR A 175 -12.65 0.96 16.58
CA THR A 175 -11.62 0.10 17.20
C THR A 175 -11.28 -1.10 16.30
N GLY A 176 -12.28 -1.79 15.78
CA GLY A 176 -12.08 -2.91 14.86
C GLY A 176 -11.40 -2.48 13.56
N LEU A 177 -11.81 -1.36 12.98
CA LEU A 177 -11.19 -0.82 11.77
C LEU A 177 -9.74 -0.38 12.02
N LEU A 178 -9.45 0.28 13.13
CA LEU A 178 -8.08 0.64 13.49
C LEU A 178 -7.20 -0.58 13.68
N ALA A 179 -7.69 -1.60 14.39
CA ALA A 179 -6.96 -2.86 14.60
C ALA A 179 -6.66 -3.57 13.27
N LEU A 180 -7.64 -3.60 12.36
CA LEU A 180 -7.50 -4.18 11.02
C LEU A 180 -6.46 -3.43 10.18
N LEU A 181 -6.52 -2.10 10.16
CA LEU A 181 -5.58 -1.26 9.41
C LEU A 181 -4.15 -1.38 9.94
N MET A 182 -3.98 -1.39 11.26
CA MET A 182 -2.67 -1.62 11.89
C MET A 182 -2.16 -3.04 11.58
N GLY A 183 -3.03 -4.05 11.65
CA GLY A 183 -2.68 -5.42 11.29
C GLY A 183 -2.18 -5.53 9.85
N PHE A 184 -2.88 -4.92 8.89
CA PHE A 184 -2.45 -4.91 7.49
C PHE A 184 -1.15 -4.11 7.28
N GLN A 185 -0.98 -2.99 7.96
CA GLN A 185 0.25 -2.22 7.92
C GLN A 185 1.44 -3.05 8.40
N LEU A 186 1.30 -3.76 9.52
CA LEU A 186 2.36 -4.62 10.08
C LEU A 186 2.66 -5.82 9.18
N GLN A 187 1.64 -6.42 8.56
CA GLN A 187 1.83 -7.50 7.59
C GLN A 187 2.60 -7.05 6.34
N ARG A 188 2.58 -5.76 6.03
CA ARG A 188 3.27 -5.19 4.87
C ARG A 188 4.57 -4.48 5.26
N ALA A 189 4.91 -4.44 6.54
CA ALA A 189 6.17 -3.89 7.03
C ALA A 189 7.37 -4.57 6.33
N HIS A 190 8.40 -3.78 6.15
CA HIS A 190 9.60 -4.15 5.39
C HIS A 190 10.72 -4.51 6.35
#